data_207b23a1d792244caf851ace2e58614a
#
_entry.id   207b23a1d792244caf851ace2e58614a
#
_cell.length_a   1.000
_cell.length_b   1.000
_cell.length_c   1.000
_cell.angle_alpha   90.00
_cell.angle_beta   90.00
_cell.angle_gamma   90.00
#
_symmetry.space_group_name_H-M   'P 1'
#
loop_
_entity.id
_entity.type
_entity.pdbx_description
1 polymer ?
#
loop_
_entity_poly.entity_id
_entity_poly.type
_entity_poly.pdbx_seq_one_letter_code
_entity_poly.pdbx_strand_id
1 'polypeptide(L)'
;MKKYLDHPGEFYGLLLFSILGMNLMAQSRELLTAYISLELLSFSLYVLVSYGLQNAKSNEASIKYIIIGAFSSAIMLYGISLIYSTLGVTHFASISMAITDLGETIPSLWAGIALIVVGFGFKLAVVPCLLYTSDAADE
;
A
#
# COMPACT_ATOMS: atom_id res chain seq x y z
N MET A 1 1.52 18.07 23.85
CA MET A 1 1.72 17.87 22.42
C MET A 1 2.90 18.60 21.80
N LYS A 2 3.14 19.85 22.16
CA LYS A 2 4.29 20.65 21.61
C LYS A 2 5.70 20.11 21.93
N LYS A 3 5.86 19.18 22.85
CA LYS A 3 7.16 18.71 23.35
C LYS A 3 7.72 17.50 22.59
N TYR A 4 6.95 16.93 21.65
CA TYR A 4 7.32 15.72 20.92
C TYR A 4 7.50 15.91 19.40
N LEU A 5 7.21 17.10 18.88
CA LEU A 5 7.30 17.40 17.47
C LEU A 5 8.35 18.47 17.24
N ASP A 6 9.53 18.10 16.75
CA ASP A 6 10.59 19.07 16.41
C ASP A 6 10.17 19.96 15.22
N HIS A 7 9.34 19.45 14.32
CA HIS A 7 8.85 20.15 13.13
C HIS A 7 7.35 19.90 12.90
N PRO A 8 6.44 20.60 13.60
CA PRO A 8 5.00 20.34 13.51
C PRO A 8 4.43 20.58 12.10
N GLY A 9 5.01 21.45 11.30
CA GLY A 9 4.58 21.71 9.92
C GLY A 9 4.75 20.48 9.02
N GLU A 10 5.85 19.76 9.14
CA GLU A 10 6.10 18.54 8.38
C GLU A 10 5.13 17.43 8.77
N PHE A 11 4.86 17.27 10.05
CA PHE A 11 3.88 16.30 10.56
C PHE A 11 2.50 16.53 9.96
N TYR A 12 2.00 17.77 10.00
CA TYR A 12 0.71 18.11 9.41
C TYR A 12 0.70 17.97 7.88
N GLY A 13 1.81 18.30 7.22
CA GLY A 13 1.97 18.07 5.78
C GLY A 13 1.83 16.61 5.41
N LEU A 14 2.51 15.70 6.14
CA LEU A 14 2.41 14.25 5.92
C LEU A 14 0.99 13.72 6.21
N LEU A 15 0.33 14.25 7.23
CA LEU A 15 -1.06 13.91 7.51
C LEU A 15 -1.99 14.30 6.36
N LEU A 16 -1.81 15.50 5.79
CA LEU A 16 -2.57 15.94 4.62
C LEU A 16 -2.29 15.09 3.39
N PHE A 17 -1.04 14.68 3.15
CA PHE A 17 -0.70 13.76 2.07
C PHE A 17 -1.35 12.39 2.25
N SER A 18 -1.45 11.88 3.48
CA SER A 18 -2.15 10.62 3.74
C SER A 18 -3.65 10.74 3.44
N ILE A 19 -4.28 11.85 3.82
CA ILE A 19 -5.68 12.13 3.53
C ILE A 19 -5.90 12.28 2.01
N LEU A 20 -5.00 12.97 1.32
CA LEU A 20 -5.04 13.10 -0.13
C LEU A 20 -4.95 11.71 -0.81
N GLY A 21 -4.03 10.87 -0.38
CA GLY A 21 -3.90 9.49 -0.87
C GLY A 21 -5.19 8.68 -0.71
N MET A 22 -5.84 8.77 0.46
CA MET A 22 -7.12 8.11 0.70
C MET A 22 -8.23 8.63 -0.25
N ASN A 23 -8.33 9.95 -0.43
CA ASN A 23 -9.32 10.55 -1.32
C ASN A 23 -9.10 10.16 -2.78
N LEU A 24 -7.86 10.18 -3.26
CA LEU A 24 -7.52 9.77 -4.62
C LEU A 24 -7.81 8.28 -4.84
N MET A 25 -7.53 7.44 -3.86
CA MET A 25 -7.85 6.02 -3.92
C MET A 25 -9.35 5.77 -4.01
N ALA A 26 -10.16 6.47 -3.21
CA ALA A 26 -11.61 6.34 -3.21
C ALA A 26 -12.25 6.78 -4.55
N GLN A 27 -11.63 7.73 -5.25
CA GLN A 27 -12.11 8.23 -6.54
C GLN A 27 -11.52 7.48 -7.74
N SER A 28 -10.57 6.58 -7.53
CA SER A 28 -9.86 5.91 -8.62
C SER A 28 -10.81 4.97 -9.38
N ARG A 29 -10.73 5.04 -10.70
CA ARG A 29 -11.46 4.17 -11.64
C ARG A 29 -10.52 3.29 -12.46
N GLU A 30 -9.26 3.37 -12.16
CA GLU A 30 -8.17 2.74 -12.87
C GLU A 30 -7.24 2.05 -11.87
N LEU A 31 -6.74 0.87 -12.23
CA LEU A 31 -5.92 0.02 -11.39
C LEU A 31 -4.59 0.70 -11.01
N LEU A 32 -3.94 1.36 -11.96
CA LEU A 32 -2.67 2.04 -11.74
C LEU A 32 -2.84 3.28 -10.85
N THR A 33 -3.88 4.07 -11.07
CA THR A 33 -4.20 5.24 -10.23
C THR A 33 -4.52 4.82 -8.81
N ALA A 34 -5.26 3.73 -8.61
CA ALA A 34 -5.51 3.17 -7.29
C ALA A 34 -4.22 2.75 -6.60
N TYR A 35 -3.31 2.11 -7.33
CA TYR A 35 -2.00 1.69 -6.83
C TYR A 35 -1.15 2.90 -6.39
N ILE A 36 -1.02 3.93 -7.24
CA ILE A 36 -0.25 5.13 -6.92
C ILE A 36 -0.82 5.86 -5.69
N SER A 37 -2.15 5.96 -5.60
CA SER A 37 -2.83 6.57 -4.46
C SER A 37 -2.58 5.80 -3.15
N LEU A 38 -2.58 4.47 -3.23
CA LEU A 38 -2.24 3.59 -2.11
C LEU A 38 -0.78 3.75 -1.68
N GLU A 39 0.14 3.91 -2.64
CA GLU A 39 1.55 4.17 -2.35
C GLU A 39 1.75 5.54 -1.68
N LEU A 40 1.08 6.58 -2.14
CA LEU A 40 1.11 7.91 -1.51
C LEU A 40 0.67 7.84 -0.05
N LEU A 41 -0.43 7.15 0.23
CA LEU A 41 -0.91 6.90 1.59
C LEU A 41 0.15 6.14 2.41
N SER A 42 0.68 5.05 1.86
CA SER A 42 1.65 4.18 2.55
C SER A 42 2.94 4.91 2.90
N PHE A 43 3.53 5.65 1.96
CA PHE A 43 4.75 6.42 2.21
C PHE A 43 4.54 7.49 3.27
N SER A 44 3.41 8.21 3.22
CA SER A 44 3.07 9.20 4.23
C SER A 44 2.98 8.59 5.63
N LEU A 45 2.36 7.41 5.74
CA LEU A 45 2.25 6.68 7.00
C LEU A 45 3.60 6.15 7.49
N TYR A 46 4.49 5.66 6.60
CA TYR A 46 5.81 5.20 6.99
C TYR A 46 6.63 6.30 7.64
N VAL A 47 6.60 7.50 7.06
CA VAL A 47 7.30 8.66 7.62
C VAL A 47 6.64 9.12 8.91
N LEU A 48 5.30 9.13 9.00
CA LEU A 48 4.58 9.49 10.22
C LEU A 48 4.89 8.55 11.39
N VAL A 49 4.99 7.25 11.14
CA VAL A 49 5.37 6.25 12.16
C VAL A 49 6.79 6.50 12.67
N SER A 50 7.72 6.89 11.81
CA SER A 50 9.10 7.19 12.21
C SER A 50 9.28 8.55 12.85
N TYR A 51 8.34 9.47 12.66
CA TYR A 51 8.47 10.89 13.04
C TYR A 51 8.48 11.12 14.56
N GLY A 52 7.75 10.33 15.33
CA GLY A 52 7.59 10.50 16.79
C GLY A 52 8.60 9.76 17.65
N LEU A 53 9.61 9.12 17.06
CA LEU A 53 10.30 8.02 17.71
C LEU A 53 11.81 8.25 17.76
N GLN A 54 12.25 9.00 18.76
CA GLN A 54 13.67 9.22 19.07
C GLN A 54 14.40 8.00 19.69
N ASN A 55 13.75 6.82 19.78
CA ASN A 55 14.32 5.63 20.39
C ASN A 55 14.80 4.62 19.34
N ALA A 56 15.94 3.97 19.57
CA ALA A 56 16.53 2.97 18.67
C ALA A 56 15.59 1.80 18.33
N LYS A 57 14.77 1.35 19.28
CA LYS A 57 13.76 0.30 19.06
C LYS A 57 12.69 0.71 18.03
N SER A 58 12.37 1.96 18.00
CA SER A 58 11.36 2.49 17.11
C SER A 58 11.86 2.67 15.69
N ASN A 59 13.13 3.01 15.50
CA ASN A 59 13.76 3.02 14.20
C ASN A 59 13.80 1.62 13.58
N GLU A 60 14.05 0.60 14.40
CA GLU A 60 14.00 -0.80 13.95
C GLU A 60 12.59 -1.20 13.47
N ALA A 61 11.55 -0.87 14.24
CA ALA A 61 10.17 -1.14 13.85
C ALA A 61 9.77 -0.43 12.57
N SER A 62 10.17 0.85 12.40
CA SER A 62 9.92 1.63 11.19
C SER A 62 10.59 1.03 9.96
N ILE A 63 11.84 0.60 10.07
CA ILE A 63 12.57 -0.04 8.97
C ILE A 63 11.89 -1.35 8.57
N LYS A 64 11.51 -2.19 9.52
CA LYS A 64 10.77 -3.42 9.25
C LYS A 64 9.44 -3.14 8.54
N TYR A 65 8.71 -2.11 8.97
CA TYR A 65 7.46 -1.69 8.34
C TYR A 65 7.65 -1.24 6.89
N ILE A 66 8.68 -0.45 6.62
CA ILE A 66 9.02 0.01 5.27
C ILE A 66 9.40 -1.17 4.36
N ILE A 67 10.22 -2.09 4.84
CA ILE A 67 10.68 -3.25 4.04
C ILE A 67 9.49 -4.15 3.67
N ILE A 68 8.63 -4.49 4.63
CA ILE A 68 7.46 -5.33 4.37
C ILE A 68 6.47 -4.60 3.45
N GLY A 69 6.28 -3.29 3.66
CA GLY A 69 5.44 -2.46 2.82
C GLY A 69 5.96 -2.39 1.37
N ALA A 70 7.25 -2.20 1.17
CA ALA A 70 7.88 -2.18 -0.14
C ALA A 70 7.76 -3.54 -0.86
N PHE A 71 7.93 -4.64 -0.13
CA PHE A 71 7.77 -5.99 -0.68
C PHE A 71 6.32 -6.23 -1.14
N SER A 72 5.33 -5.86 -0.34
CA SER A 72 3.92 -5.99 -0.73
C SER A 72 3.58 -5.13 -1.94
N SER A 73 4.14 -3.92 -2.04
CA SER A 73 3.98 -3.04 -3.18
C SER A 73 4.56 -3.63 -4.46
N ALA A 74 5.73 -4.27 -4.37
CA ALA A 74 6.35 -4.94 -5.51
C ALA A 74 5.50 -6.11 -6.02
N ILE A 75 4.93 -6.92 -5.12
CA ILE A 75 4.00 -8.01 -5.46
C ILE A 75 2.77 -7.47 -6.19
N MET A 76 2.16 -6.40 -5.65
CA MET A 76 0.99 -5.77 -6.27
C MET A 76 1.31 -5.22 -7.67
N LEU A 77 2.43 -4.52 -7.82
CA LEU A 77 2.84 -3.94 -9.10
C LEU A 77 3.10 -5.04 -10.14
N TYR A 78 3.73 -6.13 -9.73
CA TYR A 78 3.92 -7.28 -10.60
C TYR A 78 2.57 -7.88 -11.03
N GLY A 79 1.61 -8.01 -10.11
CA GLY A 79 0.25 -8.43 -10.44
C GLY A 79 -0.45 -7.50 -11.44
N ILE A 80 -0.32 -6.19 -11.25
CA ILE A 80 -0.86 -5.18 -12.18
C ILE A 80 -0.21 -5.34 -13.57
N SER A 81 1.10 -5.56 -13.63
CA SER A 81 1.81 -5.77 -14.89
C SER A 81 1.33 -6.99 -15.66
N LEU A 82 1.02 -8.09 -14.96
CA LEU A 82 0.45 -9.29 -15.58
C LEU A 82 -0.94 -9.05 -16.16
N ILE A 83 -1.79 -8.32 -15.45
CA ILE A 83 -3.12 -7.95 -15.96
C ILE A 83 -2.98 -7.06 -17.19
N TYR A 84 -2.13 -6.04 -17.11
CA TYR A 84 -1.91 -5.11 -18.22
C TYR A 84 -1.30 -5.81 -19.44
N SER A 85 -0.32 -6.69 -19.26
CA SER A 85 0.29 -7.44 -20.37
C SER A 85 -0.69 -8.38 -21.06
N THR A 86 -1.70 -8.87 -20.35
CA THR A 86 -2.70 -9.80 -20.89
C THR A 86 -3.86 -9.03 -21.56
N LEU A 87 -4.37 -7.98 -20.93
CA LEU A 87 -5.59 -7.28 -21.37
C LEU A 87 -5.31 -5.96 -22.10
N GLY A 88 -4.14 -5.35 -21.91
CA GLY A 88 -3.78 -4.04 -22.49
C GLY A 88 -4.57 -2.86 -21.94
N VAL A 89 -5.34 -3.04 -20.86
CA VAL A 89 -6.20 -2.02 -20.26
C VAL A 89 -6.01 -1.99 -18.74
N THR A 90 -6.23 -0.80 -18.15
CA THR A 90 -6.09 -0.57 -16.71
C THR A 90 -7.37 -0.09 -16.04
N HIS A 91 -8.34 0.43 -16.78
CA HIS A 91 -9.64 0.85 -16.26
C HIS A 91 -10.46 -0.35 -15.78
N PHE A 92 -11.05 -0.26 -14.60
CA PHE A 92 -11.83 -1.37 -14.00
C PHE A 92 -12.97 -1.84 -14.90
N ALA A 93 -13.71 -0.91 -15.52
CA ALA A 93 -14.79 -1.26 -16.45
C ALA A 93 -14.27 -2.02 -17.68
N SER A 94 -13.15 -1.57 -18.27
CA SER A 94 -12.54 -2.22 -19.42
C SER A 94 -11.96 -3.59 -19.08
N ILE A 95 -11.37 -3.74 -17.91
CA ILE A 95 -10.90 -5.04 -17.39
C ILE A 95 -12.08 -6.00 -17.25
N SER A 96 -13.18 -5.56 -16.66
CA SER A 96 -14.39 -6.38 -16.49
C SER A 96 -14.96 -6.85 -17.84
N MET A 97 -15.05 -5.95 -18.81
CA MET A 97 -15.50 -6.29 -20.16
C MET A 97 -14.57 -7.29 -20.83
N ALA A 98 -13.25 -7.02 -20.79
CA ALA A 98 -12.25 -7.89 -21.40
C ALA A 98 -12.25 -9.29 -20.81
N ILE A 99 -12.44 -9.45 -19.51
CA ILE A 99 -12.57 -10.75 -18.84
C ILE A 99 -13.83 -11.50 -19.34
N THR A 100 -14.93 -10.77 -19.50
CA THR A 100 -16.19 -11.37 -19.98
C THR A 100 -16.09 -11.82 -21.43
N ASP A 101 -15.42 -11.05 -22.28
CA ASP A 101 -15.27 -11.34 -23.72
C ASP A 101 -14.29 -12.48 -23.99
N LEU A 102 -13.29 -12.68 -23.12
CA LEU A 102 -12.28 -13.74 -23.30
C LEU A 102 -12.85 -15.15 -23.23
N GLY A 103 -13.92 -15.38 -22.48
CA GLY A 103 -14.60 -16.68 -22.37
C GLY A 103 -13.75 -17.87 -21.89
N GLU A 104 -12.44 -17.70 -21.83
CA GLU A 104 -11.46 -18.70 -21.43
C GLU A 104 -10.65 -18.23 -20.22
N THR A 105 -10.17 -19.17 -19.42
CA THR A 105 -9.32 -18.88 -18.27
C THR A 105 -7.87 -18.70 -18.73
N ILE A 106 -7.36 -17.47 -18.67
CA ILE A 106 -5.94 -17.19 -18.95
C ILE A 106 -5.15 -17.23 -17.63
N PRO A 107 -4.19 -18.16 -17.49
CA PRO A 107 -3.45 -18.34 -16.24
C PRO A 107 -2.71 -17.08 -15.76
N SER A 108 -2.15 -16.29 -16.67
CA SER A 108 -1.45 -15.03 -16.32
C SER A 108 -2.38 -13.99 -15.72
N LEU A 109 -3.62 -13.91 -16.19
CA LEU A 109 -4.63 -13.00 -15.64
C LEU A 109 -4.98 -13.36 -14.19
N TRP A 110 -5.26 -14.64 -13.95
CA TRP A 110 -5.57 -15.13 -12.60
C TRP A 110 -4.38 -15.01 -11.64
N ALA A 111 -3.17 -15.27 -12.13
CA ALA A 111 -1.95 -15.04 -11.36
C ALA A 111 -1.80 -13.56 -10.99
N GLY A 112 -2.07 -12.64 -11.92
CA GLY A 112 -2.04 -11.20 -11.67
C GLY A 112 -3.05 -10.77 -10.60
N ILE A 113 -4.29 -11.24 -10.71
CA ILE A 113 -5.34 -10.96 -9.70
C ILE A 113 -4.94 -11.51 -8.33
N ALA A 114 -4.46 -12.76 -8.27
CA ALA A 114 -4.01 -13.37 -7.03
C ALA A 114 -2.88 -12.58 -6.36
N LEU A 115 -1.89 -12.12 -7.13
CA LEU A 115 -0.79 -11.31 -6.62
C LEU A 115 -1.26 -9.95 -6.07
N ILE A 116 -2.23 -9.30 -6.71
CA ILE A 116 -2.82 -8.07 -6.20
C ILE A 116 -3.53 -8.33 -4.88
N VAL A 117 -4.34 -9.38 -4.79
CA VAL A 117 -5.06 -9.74 -3.56
C VAL A 117 -4.08 -10.07 -2.43
N VAL A 118 -3.04 -10.84 -2.71
CA VAL A 118 -1.99 -11.18 -1.74
C VAL A 118 -1.25 -9.93 -1.28
N GLY A 119 -0.78 -9.09 -2.19
CA GLY A 119 -0.07 -7.85 -1.85
C GLY A 119 -0.94 -6.88 -1.03
N PHE A 120 -2.22 -6.76 -1.40
CA PHE A 120 -3.19 -5.96 -0.64
C PHE A 120 -3.45 -6.56 0.75
N GLY A 121 -3.59 -7.88 0.84
CA GLY A 121 -3.73 -8.60 2.11
C GLY A 121 -2.54 -8.37 3.04
N PHE A 122 -1.31 -8.39 2.51
CA PHE A 122 -0.11 -8.04 3.28
C PHE A 122 -0.16 -6.59 3.79
N LYS A 123 -0.60 -5.63 2.99
CA LYS A 123 -0.74 -4.23 3.44
C LYS A 123 -1.77 -4.08 4.56
N LEU A 124 -2.88 -4.81 4.49
CA LEU A 124 -3.90 -4.80 5.55
C LEU A 124 -3.44 -5.52 6.82
N ALA A 125 -2.73 -6.64 6.69
CA ALA A 125 -2.28 -7.45 7.82
C ALA A 125 -1.08 -6.84 8.57
N VAL A 126 -0.20 -6.12 7.87
CA VAL A 126 1.02 -5.54 8.44
C VAL A 126 0.71 -4.51 9.52
N VAL A 127 -0.30 -3.68 9.35
CA VAL A 127 -0.63 -2.62 10.31
C VAL A 127 -1.07 -3.18 11.68
N PRO A 128 -2.05 -4.11 11.81
CA PRO A 128 -2.41 -4.66 13.10
C PRO A 128 -1.40 -5.68 13.64
N CYS A 129 -0.74 -6.47 12.78
CA CYS A 129 0.16 -7.55 13.21
C CYS A 129 1.49 -7.03 13.75
N LEU A 130 2.08 -5.98 13.17
CA LEU A 130 3.31 -5.37 13.65
C LEU A 130 3.14 -4.64 14.98
N LEU A 131 1.99 -3.99 15.19
CA LEU A 131 1.66 -3.40 16.48
C LEU A 131 1.54 -4.47 17.59
N TYR A 132 0.97 -5.62 17.25
CA TYR A 132 0.77 -6.70 18.22
C TYR A 132 2.06 -7.44 18.57
N THR A 133 2.95 -7.68 17.60
CA THR A 133 4.24 -8.35 17.83
C THR A 133 5.27 -7.46 18.51
N SER A 134 5.18 -6.15 18.33
CA SER A 134 6.01 -5.17 19.04
C SER A 134 5.68 -5.13 20.53
N ASP A 135 4.40 -5.14 20.89
CA ASP A 135 3.95 -5.15 22.29
C ASP A 135 4.21 -6.49 22.97
N ALA A 136 4.09 -7.61 22.25
CA ALA A 136 4.37 -8.95 22.79
C ALA A 136 5.87 -9.23 23.00
N ALA A 137 6.77 -8.50 22.35
CA ALA A 137 8.21 -8.60 22.55
C ALA A 137 8.73 -7.74 23.73
N ASP A 138 7.90 -6.82 24.24
CA ASP A 138 8.21 -5.93 25.38
C ASP A 138 7.67 -6.46 26.73
N GLU A 139 6.90 -7.57 26.74
CA GLU A 139 6.53 -8.35 27.93
C GLU A 139 7.46 -9.55 28.16
#